data_01844c5865cebf0e78c3c58b3735c0ea
#
_entry.id   01844c5865cebf0e78c3c58b3735c0ea
#
_cell.length_a   1.000
_cell.length_b   1.000
_cell.length_c   1.000
_cell.angle_alpha   90.00
_cell.angle_beta   90.00
_cell.angle_gamma   90.00
#
_symmetry.space_group_name_H-M   'P 1'
#
loop_
_entity.id
_entity.type
_entity.pdbx_description
1 polymer ?
#
loop_
_entity_poly.entity_id
_entity_poly.type
_entity_poly.pdbx_seq_one_letter_code
_entity_poly.pdbx_strand_id
1 'polypeptide(L)'
;GWNTYAATLETRQQLIDENPELVQRFVDATIEGWVNFLYGDHKPAYDAIMAANPEMTVEKLDKEVAQLKALEIIDSGDALEQGIGAMSQERIEAFHDLAVSSGIVETGSVDLSKVATSQFVNQGHGLDLKAKLTGQ
;
A
#
# COMPACT_ATOMS: atom_id res chain seq x y z
N GLY A 1 -8.50 -9.90 -15.98
CA GLY A 1 -7.49 -9.08 -16.13
C GLY A 1 -7.38 -7.69 -15.48
N TRP A 2 -8.20 -7.33 -14.48
CA TRP A 2 -8.06 -6.04 -13.78
C TRP A 2 -7.00 -6.17 -12.69
N ASN A 3 -5.74 -5.83 -13.00
CA ASN A 3 -4.60 -5.96 -12.10
C ASN A 3 -3.96 -4.59 -11.81
N THR A 4 -4.67 -3.74 -11.06
CA THR A 4 -4.17 -2.44 -10.61
C THR A 4 -3.80 -2.43 -9.14
N TYR A 5 -3.11 -1.37 -8.70
CA TYR A 5 -2.98 -1.04 -7.29
C TYR A 5 -4.27 -0.37 -6.81
N ALA A 6 -4.87 -0.88 -5.73
CA ALA A 6 -6.18 -0.43 -5.26
C ALA A 6 -6.11 0.73 -4.26
N ALA A 7 -5.09 0.75 -3.42
CA ALA A 7 -4.87 1.80 -2.43
C ALA A 7 -3.44 2.34 -2.55
N THR A 8 -3.31 3.60 -2.90
CA THR A 8 -2.03 4.28 -3.09
C THR A 8 -1.92 5.50 -2.19
N LEU A 9 -0.71 5.83 -1.78
CA LEU A 9 -0.42 7.11 -1.17
C LEU A 9 -0.25 8.15 -2.28
N GLU A 10 -0.95 9.26 -2.14
CA GLU A 10 -0.89 10.37 -3.09
C GLU A 10 -0.31 11.60 -2.44
N THR A 11 0.56 12.30 -3.16
CA THR A 11 1.13 13.57 -2.70
C THR A 11 1.44 14.49 -3.87
N ARG A 12 1.80 15.74 -3.57
CA ARG A 12 2.16 16.71 -4.61
C ARG A 12 3.63 16.54 -4.98
N GLN A 13 3.94 16.69 -6.28
CA GLN A 13 5.31 16.66 -6.77
C GLN A 13 6.22 17.64 -6.01
N GLN A 14 5.71 18.84 -5.74
CA GLN A 14 6.45 19.83 -4.95
C GLN A 14 6.93 19.30 -3.59
N LEU A 15 6.12 18.48 -2.89
CA LEU A 15 6.53 17.91 -1.61
C LEU A 15 7.64 16.86 -1.78
N ILE A 16 7.57 16.08 -2.85
CA ILE A 16 8.62 15.12 -3.20
C ILE A 16 9.94 15.84 -3.48
N ASP A 17 9.89 16.93 -4.23
CA ASP A 17 11.08 17.68 -4.65
C ASP A 17 11.71 18.46 -3.48
N GLU A 18 10.88 19.10 -2.65
CA GLU A 18 11.34 19.99 -1.58
C GLU A 18 11.64 19.26 -0.27
N ASN A 19 10.97 18.14 0.00
CA ASN A 19 11.10 17.42 1.26
C ASN A 19 10.96 15.89 1.13
N PRO A 20 11.82 15.25 0.35
CA PRO A 20 11.75 13.80 0.12
C PRO A 20 11.91 12.97 1.40
N GLU A 21 12.68 13.47 2.38
CA GLU A 21 12.84 12.79 3.67
C GLU A 21 11.54 12.72 4.48
N LEU A 22 10.69 13.74 4.39
CA LEU A 22 9.37 13.70 5.03
C LEU A 22 8.48 12.67 4.37
N VAL A 23 8.51 12.60 3.02
CA VAL A 23 7.75 11.60 2.26
C VAL A 23 8.21 10.19 2.62
N GLN A 24 9.53 9.96 2.67
CA GLN A 24 10.07 8.65 3.07
C GLN A 24 9.61 8.25 4.46
N ARG A 25 9.76 9.11 5.46
CA ARG A 25 9.31 8.81 6.83
C ARG A 25 7.82 8.51 6.92
N PHE A 26 7.00 9.20 6.13
CA PHE A 26 5.57 8.94 6.10
C PHE A 26 5.25 7.57 5.47
N VAL A 27 5.94 7.21 4.38
CA VAL A 27 5.82 5.91 3.74
C VAL A 27 6.27 4.80 4.69
N ASP A 28 7.43 4.94 5.32
CA ASP A 28 7.98 3.96 6.27
C ASP A 28 7.02 3.73 7.44
N ALA A 29 6.51 4.80 8.04
CA ALA A 29 5.54 4.71 9.13
C ALA A 29 4.23 4.03 8.69
N THR A 30 3.81 4.27 7.45
CA THR A 30 2.61 3.62 6.88
C THR A 30 2.84 2.12 6.68
N ILE A 31 4.01 1.73 6.17
CA ILE A 31 4.39 0.32 6.00
C ILE A 31 4.43 -0.39 7.37
N GLU A 32 5.10 0.19 8.36
CA GLU A 32 5.16 -0.35 9.71
C GLU A 32 3.76 -0.45 10.36
N GLY A 33 2.92 0.55 10.12
CA GLY A 33 1.53 0.55 10.54
C GLY A 33 0.75 -0.65 9.97
N TRP A 34 0.89 -0.93 8.68
CA TRP A 34 0.29 -2.10 8.04
C TRP A 34 0.83 -3.42 8.57
N VAL A 35 2.15 -3.53 8.77
CA VAL A 35 2.77 -4.74 9.33
C VAL A 35 2.24 -5.00 10.75
N ASN A 36 2.17 -3.98 11.61
CA ASN A 36 1.62 -4.13 12.95
C ASN A 36 0.12 -4.44 12.93
N PHE A 37 -0.65 -3.82 12.02
CA PHE A 37 -2.08 -4.07 11.89
C PHE A 37 -2.37 -5.52 11.45
N LEU A 38 -1.56 -6.09 10.59
CA LEU A 38 -1.75 -7.45 10.11
C LEU A 38 -1.16 -8.50 11.06
N TYR A 39 0.01 -8.25 11.65
CA TYR A 39 0.80 -9.29 12.30
C TYR A 39 1.15 -9.01 13.77
N GLY A 40 1.00 -7.75 14.22
CA GLY A 40 1.38 -7.31 15.55
C GLY A 40 0.21 -6.92 16.46
N ASP A 41 0.46 -5.90 17.30
CA ASP A 41 -0.57 -5.31 18.15
C ASP A 41 -1.41 -4.30 17.32
N HIS A 42 -2.57 -4.74 16.89
CA HIS A 42 -3.52 -3.90 16.16
C HIS A 42 -4.45 -3.08 17.04
N LYS A 43 -4.36 -3.21 18.37
CA LYS A 43 -5.22 -2.48 19.31
C LYS A 43 -5.22 -0.96 19.10
N PRO A 44 -4.06 -0.27 18.92
CA PRO A 44 -4.06 1.17 18.69
C PRO A 44 -4.83 1.59 17.43
N ALA A 45 -4.73 0.79 16.34
CA ALA A 45 -5.48 1.04 15.12
C ALA A 45 -6.99 0.80 15.32
N TYR A 46 -7.37 -0.27 16.02
CA TYR A 46 -8.76 -0.57 16.36
C TYR A 46 -9.39 0.56 17.17
N ASP A 47 -8.71 1.03 18.21
CA ASP A 47 -9.20 2.13 19.05
C ASP A 47 -9.42 3.40 18.20
N ALA A 48 -8.51 3.73 17.29
CA ALA A 48 -8.63 4.87 16.41
C ALA A 48 -9.80 4.73 15.40
N ILE A 49 -9.96 3.55 14.80
CA ILE A 49 -11.05 3.25 13.85
C ILE A 49 -12.41 3.33 14.56
N MET A 50 -12.56 2.71 15.74
CA MET A 50 -13.81 2.73 16.50
C MET A 50 -14.14 4.13 17.02
N ALA A 51 -13.13 4.93 17.35
CA ALA A 51 -13.34 6.34 17.73
C ALA A 51 -13.84 7.19 16.55
N ALA A 52 -13.33 6.93 15.34
CA ALA A 52 -13.74 7.63 14.13
C ALA A 52 -15.07 7.12 13.56
N ASN A 53 -15.39 5.83 13.75
CA ASN A 53 -16.60 5.19 13.27
C ASN A 53 -17.24 4.32 14.37
N PRO A 54 -18.24 4.83 15.09
CA PRO A 54 -18.90 4.11 16.19
C PRO A 54 -19.64 2.82 15.77
N GLU A 55 -19.86 2.59 14.48
CA GLU A 55 -20.46 1.34 13.99
C GLU A 55 -19.46 0.18 13.90
N MET A 56 -18.17 0.49 14.00
CA MET A 56 -17.12 -0.52 14.03
C MET A 56 -17.02 -1.15 15.40
N THR A 57 -16.74 -2.45 15.43
CA THR A 57 -16.54 -3.24 16.63
C THR A 57 -15.28 -4.09 16.48
N VAL A 58 -14.70 -4.52 17.59
CA VAL A 58 -13.54 -5.42 17.58
C VAL A 58 -13.83 -6.68 16.75
N GLU A 59 -15.03 -7.27 16.90
CA GLU A 59 -15.40 -8.46 16.12
C GLU A 59 -15.42 -8.22 14.61
N LYS A 60 -15.89 -7.05 14.15
CA LYS A 60 -15.87 -6.69 12.73
C LYS A 60 -14.44 -6.53 12.24
N LEU A 61 -13.62 -5.82 13.00
CA LEU A 61 -12.21 -5.57 12.65
C LEU A 61 -11.38 -6.86 12.63
N ASP A 62 -11.60 -7.78 13.56
CA ASP A 62 -10.97 -9.10 13.56
C ASP A 62 -11.31 -9.90 12.28
N LYS A 63 -12.57 -9.84 11.84
CA LYS A 63 -13.00 -10.47 10.58
C LYS A 63 -12.34 -9.82 9.37
N GLU A 64 -12.24 -8.49 9.36
CA GLU A 64 -11.58 -7.76 8.27
C GLU A 64 -10.10 -8.11 8.19
N VAL A 65 -9.37 -8.09 9.31
CA VAL A 65 -7.96 -8.50 9.33
C VAL A 65 -7.78 -9.95 8.86
N ALA A 66 -8.65 -10.85 9.29
CA ALA A 66 -8.60 -12.24 8.84
C ALA A 66 -8.84 -12.37 7.33
N GLN A 67 -9.77 -11.58 6.76
CA GLN A 67 -10.04 -11.55 5.33
C GLN A 67 -8.89 -10.93 4.53
N LEU A 68 -8.31 -9.82 4.99
CA LEU A 68 -7.14 -9.19 4.35
C LEU A 68 -5.99 -10.18 4.19
N LYS A 69 -5.75 -11.00 5.23
CA LYS A 69 -4.73 -12.06 5.20
C LYS A 69 -5.13 -13.23 4.30
N ALA A 70 -6.34 -13.76 4.46
CA ALA A 70 -6.80 -14.93 3.71
C ALA A 70 -6.89 -14.69 2.21
N LEU A 71 -7.18 -13.46 1.80
CA LEU A 71 -7.29 -13.04 0.40
C LEU A 71 -5.99 -12.40 -0.13
N GLU A 72 -4.95 -12.32 0.69
CA GLU A 72 -3.64 -11.77 0.32
C GLU A 72 -3.73 -10.37 -0.31
N ILE A 73 -4.61 -9.50 0.26
CA ILE A 73 -4.94 -8.21 -0.36
C ILE A 73 -3.79 -7.20 -0.22
N ILE A 74 -3.12 -7.20 0.94
CA ILE A 74 -2.09 -6.20 1.26
C ILE A 74 -0.69 -6.77 1.09
N ASP A 75 -0.47 -8.00 1.53
CA ASP A 75 0.85 -8.62 1.65
C ASP A 75 0.91 -9.86 0.75
N SER A 76 1.16 -9.60 -0.54
CA SER A 76 1.26 -10.63 -1.58
C SER A 76 2.12 -10.16 -2.76
N GLY A 77 2.47 -11.08 -3.64
CA GLY A 77 3.27 -10.79 -4.83
C GLY A 77 4.60 -10.12 -4.46
N ASP A 78 4.90 -9.00 -5.10
CA ASP A 78 6.15 -8.25 -4.89
C ASP A 78 6.33 -7.78 -3.43
N ALA A 79 5.24 -7.61 -2.67
CA ALA A 79 5.31 -7.19 -1.27
C ALA A 79 5.99 -8.23 -0.37
N LEU A 80 5.98 -9.50 -0.75
CA LEU A 80 6.62 -10.59 0.02
C LEU A 80 8.15 -10.47 0.03
N GLU A 81 8.73 -9.88 -1.01
CA GLU A 81 10.19 -9.72 -1.17
C GLU A 81 10.65 -8.27 -0.98
N GLN A 82 9.80 -7.31 -1.32
CA GLN A 82 10.16 -5.89 -1.37
C GLN A 82 9.50 -5.05 -0.27
N GLY A 83 8.61 -5.66 0.53
CA GLY A 83 7.85 -5.00 1.58
C GLY A 83 6.48 -4.50 1.13
N ILE A 84 5.57 -4.32 2.08
CA ILE A 84 4.22 -3.78 1.82
C ILE A 84 4.35 -2.42 1.13
N GLY A 85 3.49 -2.17 0.14
CA GLY A 85 3.54 -0.97 -0.69
C GLY A 85 4.44 -1.09 -1.92
N ALA A 86 5.04 -2.25 -2.17
CA ALA A 86 5.83 -2.49 -3.38
C ALA A 86 5.04 -2.18 -4.65
N MET A 87 5.68 -1.49 -5.59
CA MET A 87 5.10 -1.12 -6.88
C MET A 87 6.07 -1.46 -8.01
N SER A 88 5.56 -2.07 -9.08
CA SER A 88 6.32 -2.32 -10.30
C SER A 88 5.86 -1.41 -11.44
N GLN A 89 6.81 -0.90 -12.20
CA GLN A 89 6.56 -0.09 -13.40
C GLN A 89 5.78 -0.91 -14.45
N GLU A 90 6.14 -2.17 -14.62
CA GLU A 90 5.47 -3.09 -15.54
C GLU A 90 3.96 -3.19 -15.26
N ARG A 91 3.58 -3.29 -13.98
CA ARG A 91 2.18 -3.38 -13.58
C ARG A 91 1.43 -2.07 -13.84
N ILE A 92 2.07 -0.92 -13.63
CA ILE A 92 1.51 0.40 -13.94
C ILE A 92 1.28 0.54 -15.44
N GLU A 93 2.27 0.16 -16.26
CA GLU A 93 2.18 0.20 -17.73
C GLU A 93 1.10 -0.74 -18.26
N ALA A 94 1.05 -1.98 -17.78
CA ALA A 94 0.04 -2.96 -18.17
C ALA A 94 -1.39 -2.48 -17.83
N PHE A 95 -1.57 -1.82 -16.69
CA PHE A 95 -2.85 -1.24 -16.32
C PHE A 95 -3.23 -0.04 -17.21
N HIS A 96 -2.28 0.83 -17.51
CA HIS A 96 -2.49 1.93 -18.45
C HIS A 96 -2.90 1.43 -19.83
N ASP A 97 -2.20 0.43 -20.36
CA ASP A 97 -2.50 -0.16 -21.67
C ASP A 97 -3.90 -0.79 -21.71
N LEU A 98 -4.30 -1.43 -20.63
CA LEU A 98 -5.67 -1.94 -20.47
C LEU A 98 -6.69 -0.80 -20.45
N ALA A 99 -6.42 0.29 -19.74
CA ALA A 99 -7.30 1.45 -19.67
C ALA A 99 -7.44 2.14 -21.06
N VAL A 100 -6.35 2.28 -21.80
CA VAL A 100 -6.35 2.81 -23.18
C VAL A 100 -7.12 1.89 -24.11
N SER A 101 -6.83 0.59 -24.12
CA SER A 101 -7.52 -0.37 -25.01
C SER A 101 -9.01 -0.50 -24.71
N SER A 102 -9.43 -0.21 -23.48
CA SER A 102 -10.83 -0.18 -23.05
C SER A 102 -11.53 1.16 -23.30
N GLY A 103 -10.83 2.15 -23.85
CA GLY A 103 -11.36 3.49 -24.12
C GLY A 103 -11.62 4.35 -22.87
N ILE A 104 -11.07 3.96 -21.71
CA ILE A 104 -11.19 4.73 -20.46
C ILE A 104 -10.21 5.91 -20.45
N VAL A 105 -9.04 5.72 -21.06
CA VAL A 105 -7.98 6.72 -21.17
C VAL A 105 -7.66 6.93 -22.65
N GLU A 106 -7.53 8.18 -23.09
CA GLU A 106 -7.12 8.50 -24.46
C GLU A 106 -5.63 8.20 -24.67
N THR A 107 -5.28 7.62 -25.83
CA THR A 107 -3.89 7.34 -26.19
C THR A 107 -3.02 8.59 -26.08
N GLY A 108 -1.94 8.51 -25.31
CA GLY A 108 -0.97 9.61 -25.18
C GLY A 108 -1.42 10.76 -24.28
N SER A 109 -2.58 10.66 -23.61
CA SER A 109 -3.07 11.71 -22.69
C SER A 109 -2.38 11.69 -21.32
N VAL A 110 -1.72 10.58 -20.96
CA VAL A 110 -1.08 10.37 -19.66
C VAL A 110 0.43 10.18 -19.83
N ASP A 111 1.21 10.96 -19.10
CA ASP A 111 2.66 10.79 -18.99
C ASP A 111 2.96 9.85 -17.81
N LEU A 112 3.21 8.57 -18.11
CA LEU A 112 3.45 7.54 -17.09
C LEU A 112 4.66 7.81 -16.20
N SER A 113 5.62 8.61 -16.65
CA SER A 113 6.76 8.99 -15.83
C SER A 113 6.40 9.91 -14.65
N LYS A 114 5.17 10.45 -14.66
CA LYS A 114 4.65 11.39 -13.64
C LYS A 114 3.48 10.85 -12.83
N VAL A 115 3.00 9.65 -13.17
CA VAL A 115 1.82 9.06 -12.50
C VAL A 115 2.18 8.45 -11.17
N ALA A 116 3.33 7.79 -11.08
CA ALA A 116 3.77 7.13 -9.88
C ALA A 116 5.30 7.16 -9.75
N THR A 117 5.79 7.00 -8.53
CA THR A 117 7.21 6.86 -8.26
C THR A 117 7.44 5.71 -7.28
N SER A 118 8.41 4.87 -7.55
CA SER A 118 8.89 3.83 -6.64
C SER A 118 10.06 4.29 -5.75
N GLN A 119 10.40 5.58 -5.79
CA GLN A 119 11.55 6.14 -5.05
C GLN A 119 11.52 5.82 -3.55
N PHE A 120 10.33 5.71 -2.96
CA PHE A 120 10.12 5.57 -1.52
C PHE A 120 9.71 4.16 -1.08
N VAL A 121 9.61 3.22 -2.01
CA VAL A 121 9.17 1.83 -1.79
C VAL A 121 10.17 0.85 -2.39
N ASN A 122 9.87 -0.44 -2.38
CA ASN A 122 10.73 -1.51 -2.95
C ASN A 122 12.10 -1.64 -2.27
N GLN A 123 12.20 -1.26 -0.99
CA GLN A 123 13.45 -1.26 -0.23
C GLN A 123 13.47 -2.34 0.87
N GLY A 124 12.45 -3.20 0.92
CA GLY A 124 12.31 -4.23 1.94
C GLY A 124 11.93 -3.68 3.33
N HIS A 125 11.54 -2.40 3.43
CA HIS A 125 11.11 -1.83 4.70
C HIS A 125 9.94 -2.62 5.29
N GLY A 126 9.99 -2.88 6.59
CA GLY A 126 8.96 -3.64 7.31
C GLY A 126 9.13 -5.17 7.27
N LEU A 127 9.99 -5.75 6.40
CA LEU A 127 10.19 -7.20 6.34
C LEU A 127 10.79 -7.76 7.64
N ASP A 128 11.78 -7.09 8.21
CA ASP A 128 12.37 -7.50 9.49
C ASP A 128 11.36 -7.43 10.64
N LEU A 129 10.50 -6.41 10.65
CA LEU A 129 9.43 -6.29 11.62
C LEU A 129 8.42 -7.43 11.47
N LYS A 130 8.00 -7.73 10.24
CA LYS A 130 7.12 -8.86 9.92
C LYS A 130 7.73 -10.18 10.39
N ALA A 131 9.00 -10.43 10.09
CA ALA A 131 9.72 -11.64 10.51
C ALA A 131 9.71 -11.81 12.05
N LYS A 132 9.99 -10.73 12.79
CA LYS A 132 9.93 -10.75 14.26
C LYS A 132 8.54 -11.08 14.79
N LEU A 133 7.49 -10.49 14.19
CA LEU A 133 6.11 -10.66 14.66
C LEU A 133 5.53 -12.02 14.31
N THR A 134 5.99 -12.64 13.20
CA THR A 134 5.52 -13.95 12.73
C THR A 134 6.39 -15.11 13.20
N GLY A 135 7.56 -14.84 13.78
CA GLY A 135 8.50 -15.87 14.25
C GLY A 135 9.26 -16.56 13.09
N GLN A 136 9.42 -15.88 11.98
CA GLN A 136 10.13 -16.39 10.79
C GLN A 136 11.55 -15.84 10.73
#